data_238fdf2132f5d412946439a964f07c72
#
_entry.id   238fdf2132f5d412946439a964f07c72
#
_cell.length_a   1.000
_cell.length_b   1.000
_cell.length_c   1.000
_cell.angle_alpha   90.00
_cell.angle_beta   90.00
_cell.angle_gamma   90.00
#
_symmetry.space_group_name_H-M   'P 1'
#
loop_
_entity.id
_entity.type
_entity.pdbx_description
1 polymer ?
#
loop_
_entity_poly.entity_id
_entity_poly.type
_entity_poly.pdbx_seq_one_letter_code
_entity_poly.pdbx_strand_id
1 'polypeptide(L)'
;MYKIIKNSWALFTGFAVIMISHGFQGNLLGIRAVLENFNFIATGTMMSGYFIGYFIGANIIPNLVSKVGHIRVFAAFASMASLSSLVHVVFVDPIVWTLARFLTGFSMIGILIIVESWLNDRATNKTRGKVLSLYMFVTFFAFALGNLLLNVSSPKNYEPFILISLLFSIALIPILLTKRKPPTFKKTSSI
;
A
#
# COMPACT_ATOMS: atom_id res chain seq x y z
N MET A 1 17.49 17.44 -8.28
CA MET A 1 16.61 16.29 -8.51
C MET A 1 17.33 14.96 -8.45
N TYR A 2 18.36 14.72 -9.25
CA TYR A 2 19.14 13.46 -9.24
C TYR A 2 19.59 13.04 -7.83
N LYS A 3 20.12 13.96 -7.02
CA LYS A 3 20.56 13.69 -5.64
C LYS A 3 19.42 13.22 -4.73
N ILE A 4 18.19 13.75 -4.91
CA ILE A 4 17.02 13.33 -4.11
C ILE A 4 16.61 11.91 -4.52
N ILE A 5 16.52 11.63 -5.82
CA ILE A 5 16.19 10.30 -6.34
C ILE A 5 17.22 9.28 -5.87
N LYS A 6 18.53 9.56 -6.06
CA LYS A 6 19.62 8.70 -5.60
C LYS A 6 19.59 8.46 -4.09
N ASN A 7 19.14 9.46 -3.32
CA ASN A 7 19.03 9.33 -1.87
C ASN A 7 17.75 8.67 -1.38
N SER A 8 16.72 8.55 -2.23
CA SER A 8 15.42 7.97 -1.90
C SER A 8 15.07 6.76 -2.76
N TRP A 9 16.05 6.19 -3.48
CA TRP A 9 15.81 5.07 -4.40
C TRP A 9 15.11 3.88 -3.73
N ALA A 10 15.55 3.52 -2.52
CA ALA A 10 14.99 2.41 -1.77
C ALA A 10 13.51 2.64 -1.42
N LEU A 11 13.16 3.90 -1.08
CA LEU A 11 11.77 4.29 -0.80
C LEU A 11 10.92 4.20 -2.08
N PHE A 12 11.40 4.76 -3.19
CA PHE A 12 10.68 4.70 -4.47
C PHE A 12 10.51 3.28 -4.98
N THR A 13 11.56 2.44 -4.86
CA THR A 13 11.49 1.03 -5.30
C THR A 13 10.50 0.25 -4.43
N GLY A 14 10.61 0.31 -3.11
CA GLY A 14 9.68 -0.36 -2.21
C GLY A 14 8.24 0.12 -2.42
N PHE A 15 8.04 1.42 -2.56
CA PHE A 15 6.73 2.00 -2.82
C PHE A 15 6.16 1.58 -4.19
N ALA A 16 6.98 1.54 -5.24
CA ALA A 16 6.53 1.07 -6.56
C ALA A 16 6.04 -0.38 -6.49
N VAL A 17 6.75 -1.26 -5.80
CA VAL A 17 6.33 -2.66 -5.62
C VAL A 17 5.03 -2.76 -4.82
N ILE A 18 4.85 -1.92 -3.78
CA ILE A 18 3.56 -1.81 -3.06
C ILE A 18 2.43 -1.41 -4.01
N MET A 19 2.65 -0.41 -4.87
CA MET A 19 1.63 0.07 -5.81
C MET A 19 1.28 -0.97 -6.88
N ILE A 20 2.25 -1.77 -7.35
CA ILE A 20 2.01 -2.91 -8.23
C ILE A 20 1.10 -3.93 -7.53
N SER A 21 1.45 -4.32 -6.30
CA SER A 21 0.64 -5.24 -5.48
C SER A 21 -0.79 -4.72 -5.31
N HIS A 22 -0.92 -3.44 -4.98
CA HIS A 22 -2.20 -2.80 -4.72
C HIS A 22 -3.09 -2.75 -5.98
N GLY A 23 -2.53 -2.38 -7.13
CA GLY A 23 -3.24 -2.38 -8.41
C GLY A 23 -3.72 -3.78 -8.80
N PHE A 24 -2.88 -4.79 -8.60
CA PHE A 24 -3.24 -6.18 -8.85
C PHE A 24 -4.36 -6.65 -7.94
N GLN A 25 -4.23 -6.44 -6.61
CA GLN A 25 -5.19 -6.91 -5.62
C GLN A 25 -6.60 -6.32 -5.81
N GLY A 26 -6.69 -5.01 -6.08
CA GLY A 26 -7.97 -4.33 -6.16
C GLY A 26 -8.91 -4.94 -7.20
N ASN A 27 -8.41 -5.14 -8.41
CA ASN A 27 -9.19 -5.70 -9.52
C ASN A 27 -9.36 -7.22 -9.40
N LEU A 28 -8.33 -7.94 -8.94
CA LEU A 28 -8.42 -9.37 -8.70
C LEU A 28 -9.59 -9.71 -7.78
N LEU A 29 -9.74 -8.99 -6.66
CA LEU A 29 -10.80 -9.24 -5.69
C LEU A 29 -12.20 -8.99 -6.24
N GLY A 30 -12.38 -7.98 -7.10
CA GLY A 30 -13.64 -7.74 -7.77
C GLY A 30 -14.05 -8.90 -8.69
N ILE A 31 -13.10 -9.36 -9.52
CA ILE A 31 -13.30 -10.50 -10.41
C ILE A 31 -13.56 -11.78 -9.60
N ARG A 32 -12.76 -12.02 -8.58
CA ARG A 32 -12.88 -13.22 -7.74
C ARG A 32 -14.20 -13.27 -6.99
N ALA A 33 -14.68 -12.15 -6.44
CA ALA A 33 -15.98 -12.10 -5.76
C ALA A 33 -17.14 -12.54 -6.67
N VAL A 34 -17.13 -12.13 -7.94
CA VAL A 34 -18.11 -12.58 -8.94
C VAL A 34 -17.98 -14.08 -9.20
N LEU A 35 -16.76 -14.61 -9.30
CA LEU A 35 -16.51 -16.04 -9.51
C LEU A 35 -16.93 -16.91 -8.33
N GLU A 36 -16.91 -16.35 -7.11
CA GLU A 36 -17.38 -17.00 -5.87
C GLU A 36 -18.90 -16.79 -5.64
N ASN A 37 -19.62 -16.21 -6.62
CA ASN A 37 -21.04 -15.94 -6.56
C ASN A 37 -21.46 -15.02 -5.40
N PHE A 38 -20.61 -14.09 -4.99
CA PHE A 38 -20.98 -13.06 -4.04
C PHE A 38 -22.05 -12.18 -4.67
N ASN A 39 -23.13 -11.92 -3.91
CA ASN A 39 -24.16 -11.03 -4.39
C ASN A 39 -23.64 -9.58 -4.48
N PHE A 40 -24.40 -8.73 -5.16
CA PHE A 40 -24.01 -7.34 -5.40
C PHE A 40 -23.77 -6.56 -4.10
N ILE A 41 -24.61 -6.77 -3.08
CA ILE A 41 -24.48 -6.09 -1.78
C ILE A 41 -23.19 -6.54 -1.07
N ALA A 42 -22.92 -7.83 -1.01
CA ALA A 42 -21.70 -8.37 -0.40
C ALA A 42 -20.44 -7.86 -1.08
N THR A 43 -20.42 -7.84 -2.43
CA THR A 43 -19.28 -7.31 -3.20
C THR A 43 -19.09 -5.81 -2.94
N GLY A 44 -20.17 -5.04 -2.95
CA GLY A 44 -20.12 -3.61 -2.65
C GLY A 44 -19.64 -3.31 -1.23
N THR A 45 -20.13 -4.06 -0.23
CA THR A 45 -19.70 -3.93 1.17
C THR A 45 -18.22 -4.25 1.32
N MET A 46 -17.75 -5.35 0.71
CA MET A 46 -16.35 -5.73 0.71
C MET A 46 -15.47 -4.62 0.10
N MET A 47 -15.85 -4.07 -1.05
CA MET A 47 -15.10 -3.00 -1.69
C MET A 47 -15.09 -1.72 -0.84
N SER A 48 -16.21 -1.40 -0.19
CA SER A 48 -16.34 -0.24 0.71
C SER A 48 -15.50 -0.39 1.97
N GLY A 49 -15.29 -1.61 2.46
CA GLY A 49 -14.45 -1.91 3.61
C GLY A 49 -13.04 -1.30 3.49
N TYR A 50 -12.46 -1.33 2.29
CA TYR A 50 -11.18 -0.68 2.01
C TYR A 50 -11.19 0.82 2.33
N PHE A 51 -12.19 1.54 1.86
CA PHE A 51 -12.27 2.99 2.04
C PHE A 51 -12.55 3.36 3.50
N ILE A 52 -13.31 2.54 4.23
CA ILE A 52 -13.52 2.72 5.67
C ILE A 52 -12.20 2.58 6.43
N GLY A 53 -11.43 1.55 6.14
CA GLY A 53 -10.09 1.36 6.72
C GLY A 53 -9.15 2.50 6.39
N TYR A 54 -9.16 2.94 5.13
CA TYR A 54 -8.36 4.06 4.65
C TYR A 54 -8.71 5.36 5.40
N PHE A 55 -9.98 5.69 5.53
CA PHE A 55 -10.45 6.89 6.23
C PHE A 55 -10.10 6.89 7.72
N ILE A 56 -10.33 5.77 8.40
CA ILE A 56 -9.99 5.62 9.83
C ILE A 56 -8.48 5.72 10.02
N GLY A 57 -7.71 5.05 9.16
CA GLY A 57 -6.25 5.08 9.19
C GLY A 57 -5.67 6.47 9.03
N ALA A 58 -6.25 7.30 8.14
CA ALA A 58 -5.78 8.67 7.92
C ALA A 58 -5.73 9.51 9.20
N ASN A 59 -6.64 9.27 10.14
CA ASN A 59 -6.70 10.00 11.41
C ASN A 59 -5.78 9.42 12.49
N ILE A 60 -5.57 8.12 12.49
CA ILE A 60 -4.85 7.42 13.58
C ILE A 60 -3.34 7.31 13.28
N ILE A 61 -2.98 7.02 12.06
CA ILE A 61 -1.63 6.64 11.68
C ILE A 61 -0.59 7.74 11.83
N PRO A 62 -0.87 9.04 11.61
CA PRO A 62 0.11 10.10 11.86
C PRO A 62 0.65 10.08 13.31
N ASN A 63 -0.21 9.81 14.28
CA ASN A 63 0.18 9.68 15.68
C ASN A 63 1.03 8.42 15.92
N LEU A 64 0.72 7.32 15.24
CA LEU A 64 1.49 6.09 15.33
C LEU A 64 2.89 6.27 14.75
N VAL A 65 3.01 6.89 13.58
CA VAL A 65 4.30 7.17 12.92
C VAL A 65 5.17 8.08 13.80
N SER A 66 4.59 9.07 14.47
CA SER A 66 5.32 9.96 15.37
C SER A 66 5.93 9.25 16.58
N LYS A 67 5.26 8.19 17.08
CA LYS A 67 5.70 7.42 18.25
C LYS A 67 6.66 6.28 17.91
N VAL A 68 6.39 5.57 16.82
CA VAL A 68 7.08 4.31 16.47
C VAL A 68 8.18 4.53 15.43
N GLY A 69 8.01 5.52 14.55
CA GLY A 69 8.91 5.87 13.46
C GLY A 69 8.54 5.24 12.11
N HIS A 70 8.98 5.87 11.03
CA HIS A 70 8.57 5.58 9.67
C HIS A 70 8.85 4.15 9.21
N ILE A 71 10.08 3.63 9.42
CA ILE A 71 10.49 2.32 8.90
C ILE A 71 9.70 1.19 9.57
N ARG A 72 9.54 1.24 10.89
CA ARG A 72 8.82 0.20 11.63
C ARG A 72 7.35 0.17 11.26
N VAL A 73 6.72 1.33 11.15
CA VAL A 73 5.31 1.44 10.77
C VAL A 73 5.10 1.01 9.32
N PHE A 74 6.02 1.37 8.40
CA PHE A 74 5.98 0.88 7.01
C PHE A 74 6.05 -0.65 6.97
N ALA A 75 6.99 -1.25 7.71
CA ALA A 75 7.14 -2.71 7.76
C ALA A 75 5.88 -3.38 8.30
N ALA A 76 5.31 -2.88 9.39
CA ALA A 76 4.09 -3.41 9.97
C ALA A 76 2.93 -3.38 8.97
N PHE A 77 2.72 -2.26 8.27
CA PHE A 77 1.62 -2.14 7.32
C PHE A 77 1.82 -2.95 6.04
N ALA A 78 3.04 -3.05 5.51
CA ALA A 78 3.29 -3.93 4.38
C ALA A 78 3.08 -5.40 4.75
N SER A 79 3.45 -5.81 5.97
CA SER A 79 3.17 -7.15 6.48
C SER A 79 1.67 -7.39 6.68
N MET A 80 0.92 -6.41 7.21
CA MET A 80 -0.55 -6.51 7.35
C MET A 80 -1.24 -6.64 5.99
N ALA A 81 -0.81 -5.87 4.98
CA ALA A 81 -1.34 -5.96 3.63
C ALA A 81 -1.03 -7.32 2.98
N SER A 82 0.17 -7.86 3.21
CA SER A 82 0.58 -9.20 2.77
C SER A 82 -0.30 -10.29 3.39
N LEU A 83 -0.48 -10.27 4.72
CA LEU A 83 -1.36 -11.21 5.44
C LEU A 83 -2.80 -11.10 4.96
N SER A 84 -3.32 -9.89 4.80
CA SER A 84 -4.67 -9.65 4.29
C SER A 84 -4.89 -10.30 2.91
N SER A 85 -3.88 -10.29 2.03
CA SER A 85 -3.96 -10.97 0.74
C SER A 85 -4.13 -12.50 0.90
N LEU A 86 -3.41 -13.11 1.82
CA LEU A 86 -3.53 -14.57 2.08
C LEU A 86 -4.86 -14.94 2.73
N VAL A 87 -5.40 -14.08 3.59
CA VAL A 87 -6.72 -14.30 4.21
C VAL A 87 -7.81 -14.45 3.16
N HIS A 88 -7.76 -13.70 2.06
CA HIS A 88 -8.75 -13.81 0.99
C HIS A 88 -8.76 -15.18 0.29
N VAL A 89 -7.64 -15.88 0.23
CA VAL A 89 -7.57 -17.20 -0.41
C VAL A 89 -7.92 -18.33 0.55
N VAL A 90 -7.62 -18.14 1.82
CA VAL A 90 -7.87 -19.17 2.85
C VAL A 90 -9.34 -19.20 3.26
N PHE A 91 -9.96 -18.04 3.37
CA PHE A 91 -11.33 -17.89 3.84
C PHE A 91 -12.18 -17.20 2.76
N VAL A 92 -12.95 -17.98 2.00
CA VAL A 92 -13.86 -17.47 0.97
C VAL A 92 -15.20 -17.13 1.62
N ASP A 93 -15.26 -15.98 2.27
CA ASP A 93 -16.44 -15.49 2.98
C ASP A 93 -16.54 -13.95 2.84
N PRO A 94 -17.73 -13.38 2.53
CA PRO A 94 -17.89 -11.93 2.32
C PRO A 94 -17.54 -11.08 3.54
N ILE A 95 -17.82 -11.56 4.76
CA ILE A 95 -17.53 -10.81 5.99
C ILE A 95 -16.03 -10.79 6.24
N VAL A 96 -15.38 -11.96 6.12
CA VAL A 96 -13.93 -12.07 6.26
C VAL A 96 -13.21 -11.21 5.21
N TRP A 97 -13.69 -11.21 3.97
CA TRP A 97 -13.14 -10.39 2.91
C TRP A 97 -13.33 -8.89 3.18
N THR A 98 -14.47 -8.49 3.74
CA THR A 98 -14.70 -7.10 4.15
C THR A 98 -13.71 -6.65 5.21
N LEU A 99 -13.44 -7.47 6.22
CA LEU A 99 -12.46 -7.20 7.27
C LEU A 99 -11.03 -7.16 6.72
N ALA A 100 -10.68 -8.08 5.84
CA ALA A 100 -9.37 -8.10 5.18
C ALA A 100 -9.18 -6.85 4.28
N ARG A 101 -10.23 -6.42 3.57
CA ARG A 101 -10.21 -5.17 2.80
C ARG A 101 -10.05 -3.94 3.68
N PHE A 102 -10.74 -3.90 4.84
CA PHE A 102 -10.53 -2.86 5.83
C PHE A 102 -9.06 -2.78 6.27
N LEU A 103 -8.45 -3.92 6.62
CA LEU A 103 -7.02 -3.97 7.00
C LEU A 103 -6.11 -3.52 5.86
N THR A 104 -6.43 -3.89 4.62
CA THR A 104 -5.66 -3.43 3.45
C THR A 104 -5.76 -1.92 3.30
N GLY A 105 -6.96 -1.34 3.38
CA GLY A 105 -7.16 0.11 3.28
C GLY A 105 -6.44 0.89 4.38
N PHE A 106 -6.55 0.40 5.61
CA PHE A 106 -5.84 0.97 6.76
C PHE A 106 -4.32 0.91 6.57
N SER A 107 -3.79 -0.20 6.07
CA SER A 107 -2.37 -0.37 5.79
C SER A 107 -1.90 0.54 4.66
N MET A 108 -2.69 0.67 3.60
CA MET A 108 -2.32 1.46 2.42
C MET A 108 -2.21 2.94 2.72
N ILE A 109 -3.18 3.53 3.45
CA ILE A 109 -3.06 4.93 3.86
C ILE A 109 -1.83 5.16 4.75
N GLY A 110 -1.51 4.21 5.61
CA GLY A 110 -0.31 4.27 6.44
C GLY A 110 0.98 4.33 5.63
N ILE A 111 1.08 3.47 4.62
CA ILE A 111 2.22 3.46 3.70
C ILE A 111 2.32 4.79 2.93
N LEU A 112 1.20 5.31 2.44
CA LEU A 112 1.16 6.58 1.71
C LEU A 112 1.62 7.74 2.60
N ILE A 113 1.11 7.87 3.82
CA ILE A 113 1.51 8.90 4.79
C ILE A 113 3.02 8.85 5.04
N ILE A 114 3.58 7.65 5.21
CA ILE A 114 5.01 7.47 5.46
C ILE A 114 5.82 7.92 4.25
N VAL A 115 5.47 7.49 3.05
CA VAL A 115 6.19 7.83 1.83
C VAL A 115 6.13 9.34 1.56
N GLU A 116 4.95 9.95 1.67
CA GLU A 116 4.77 11.39 1.47
C GLU A 116 5.53 12.22 2.50
N SER A 117 5.44 11.84 3.79
CA SER A 117 6.19 12.49 4.86
C SER A 117 7.70 12.44 4.60
N TRP A 118 8.21 11.26 4.21
CA TRP A 118 9.64 11.08 3.93
C TRP A 118 10.12 11.87 2.72
N LEU A 119 9.33 11.93 1.66
CA LEU A 119 9.65 12.71 0.46
C LEU A 119 9.59 14.21 0.72
N ASN A 120 8.60 14.66 1.49
CA ASN A 120 8.44 16.06 1.87
C ASN A 120 9.61 16.57 2.74
N ASP A 121 10.08 15.77 3.68
CA ASP A 121 11.25 16.12 4.52
C ASP A 121 12.52 16.34 3.71
N ARG A 122 12.69 15.61 2.61
CA ARG A 122 13.85 15.72 1.71
C ARG A 122 13.73 16.75 0.61
N ALA A 123 12.54 17.25 0.39
CA ALA A 123 12.28 18.25 -0.64
C ALA A 123 12.51 19.66 -0.11
N THR A 124 13.14 20.50 -0.93
CA THR A 124 13.18 21.95 -0.70
C THR A 124 11.98 22.62 -1.39
N ASN A 125 11.68 23.87 -1.07
CA ASN A 125 10.61 24.62 -1.73
C ASN A 125 10.77 24.63 -3.27
N LYS A 126 12.02 24.67 -3.78
CA LYS A 126 12.32 24.65 -5.23
C LYS A 126 12.13 23.26 -5.87
N THR A 127 12.19 22.18 -5.10
CA THR A 127 12.15 20.80 -5.63
C THR A 127 10.88 20.04 -5.27
N ARG A 128 10.05 20.57 -4.36
CA ARG A 128 8.85 19.89 -3.85
C ARG A 128 7.89 19.49 -4.97
N GLY A 129 7.57 20.39 -5.91
CA GLY A 129 6.69 20.08 -7.03
C GLY A 129 7.22 18.92 -7.90
N LYS A 130 8.54 18.95 -8.20
CA LYS A 130 9.18 17.89 -9.01
C LYS A 130 9.20 16.53 -8.28
N VAL A 131 9.41 16.53 -6.97
CA VAL A 131 9.39 15.28 -6.16
C VAL A 131 7.98 14.72 -6.11
N LEU A 132 6.97 15.58 -5.91
CA LEU A 132 5.57 15.18 -5.90
C LEU A 132 5.13 14.65 -7.26
N SER A 133 5.52 15.28 -8.37
CA SER A 133 5.22 14.78 -9.72
C SER A 133 5.82 13.40 -9.97
N LEU A 134 7.06 13.15 -9.52
CA LEU A 134 7.69 11.84 -9.63
C LEU A 134 6.95 10.80 -8.76
N TYR A 135 6.57 11.16 -7.54
CA TYR A 135 5.79 10.31 -6.65
C TYR A 135 4.45 9.90 -7.31
N MET A 136 3.71 10.86 -7.85
CA MET A 136 2.45 10.60 -8.54
C MET A 136 2.66 9.73 -9.80
N PHE A 137 3.70 10.00 -10.58
CA PHE A 137 4.05 9.17 -11.73
C PHE A 137 4.31 7.72 -11.31
N VAL A 138 5.15 7.50 -10.28
CA VAL A 138 5.43 6.15 -9.76
C VAL A 138 4.16 5.48 -9.25
N THR A 139 3.31 6.22 -8.53
CA THR A 139 2.03 5.69 -8.03
C THR A 139 1.15 5.15 -9.15
N PHE A 140 0.85 5.97 -10.14
CA PHE A 140 -0.09 5.57 -11.20
C PHE A 140 0.53 4.57 -12.18
N PHE A 141 1.81 4.74 -12.52
CA PHE A 141 2.50 3.81 -13.42
C PHE A 141 2.63 2.42 -12.80
N ALA A 142 3.05 2.33 -11.55
CA ALA A 142 3.16 1.07 -10.85
C ALA A 142 1.78 0.41 -10.62
N PHE A 143 0.77 1.20 -10.28
CA PHE A 143 -0.61 0.71 -10.17
C PHE A 143 -1.11 0.12 -11.51
N ALA A 144 -0.86 0.79 -12.62
CA ALA A 144 -1.20 0.29 -13.96
C ALA A 144 -0.46 -1.02 -14.30
N LEU A 145 0.84 -1.12 -13.96
CA LEU A 145 1.60 -2.37 -14.11
C LEU A 145 0.98 -3.51 -13.29
N GLY A 146 0.51 -3.22 -12.08
CA GLY A 146 -0.20 -4.19 -11.25
C GLY A 146 -1.44 -4.76 -11.93
N ASN A 147 -2.20 -3.94 -12.65
CA ASN A 147 -3.37 -4.40 -13.40
C ASN A 147 -3.01 -5.37 -14.54
N LEU A 148 -1.84 -5.22 -15.15
CA LEU A 148 -1.37 -6.15 -16.19
C LEU A 148 -1.09 -7.55 -15.63
N LEU A 149 -0.77 -7.68 -14.34
CA LEU A 149 -0.54 -8.96 -13.68
C LEU A 149 -1.80 -9.83 -13.58
N LEU A 150 -3.00 -9.28 -13.80
CA LEU A 150 -4.24 -10.07 -13.90
C LEU A 150 -4.17 -11.14 -15.00
N ASN A 151 -3.31 -10.96 -15.99
CA ASN A 151 -3.14 -11.89 -17.11
C ASN A 151 -2.13 -13.03 -16.82
N VAL A 152 -1.44 -12.99 -15.66
CA VAL A 152 -0.37 -13.96 -15.34
C VAL A 152 -0.93 -15.30 -14.91
N SER A 153 -2.07 -15.31 -14.21
CA SER A 153 -2.72 -16.54 -13.76
C SER A 153 -4.23 -16.35 -13.66
N SER A 154 -4.97 -17.46 -13.69
CA SER A 154 -6.44 -17.42 -13.57
C SER A 154 -6.86 -16.82 -12.22
N PRO A 155 -7.80 -15.85 -12.17
CA PRO A 155 -8.35 -15.32 -10.94
C PRO A 155 -9.02 -16.35 -10.03
N LYS A 156 -9.36 -17.53 -10.57
CA LYS A 156 -9.92 -18.66 -9.78
C LYS A 156 -8.90 -19.33 -8.89
N ASN A 157 -7.64 -19.22 -9.23
CA ASN A 157 -6.56 -19.90 -8.56
C ASN A 157 -6.06 -19.13 -7.32
N TYR A 158 -5.20 -19.77 -6.52
CA TYR A 158 -4.58 -19.16 -5.35
C TYR A 158 -3.29 -18.40 -5.67
N GLU A 159 -2.63 -18.69 -6.79
CA GLU A 159 -1.32 -18.13 -7.16
C GLU A 159 -1.34 -16.59 -7.25
N PRO A 160 -2.38 -15.91 -7.79
CA PRO A 160 -2.43 -14.45 -7.78
C PRO A 160 -2.34 -13.85 -6.38
N PHE A 161 -2.99 -14.45 -5.39
CA PHE A 161 -2.97 -13.97 -4.00
C PHE A 161 -1.61 -14.18 -3.34
N ILE A 162 -0.94 -15.30 -3.63
CA ILE A 162 0.43 -15.55 -3.19
C ILE A 162 1.37 -14.51 -3.81
N LEU A 163 1.24 -14.25 -5.11
CA LEU A 163 2.07 -13.25 -5.80
C LEU A 163 1.89 -11.85 -5.19
N ILE A 164 0.65 -11.44 -4.89
CA ILE A 164 0.36 -10.17 -4.21
C ILE A 164 1.06 -10.13 -2.84
N SER A 165 0.93 -11.20 -2.04
CA SER A 165 1.56 -11.31 -0.72
C SER A 165 3.09 -11.22 -0.82
N LEU A 166 3.68 -11.92 -1.79
CA LEU A 166 5.13 -11.86 -2.06
C LEU A 166 5.58 -10.45 -2.44
N LEU A 167 4.86 -9.77 -3.31
CA LEU A 167 5.17 -8.41 -3.71
C LEU A 167 5.12 -7.44 -2.51
N PHE A 168 4.09 -7.51 -1.65
CA PHE A 168 4.04 -6.72 -0.42
C PHE A 168 5.23 -7.00 0.49
N SER A 169 5.65 -8.25 0.60
CA SER A 169 6.79 -8.66 1.44
C SER A 169 8.13 -8.22 0.85
N ILE A 170 8.34 -8.39 -0.45
CA ILE A 170 9.58 -8.00 -1.14
C ILE A 170 9.77 -6.47 -1.11
N ALA A 171 8.69 -5.71 -1.12
CA ALA A 171 8.73 -4.25 -1.03
C ALA A 171 9.44 -3.72 0.24
N LEU A 172 9.51 -4.53 1.30
CA LEU A 172 10.21 -4.20 2.55
C LEU A 172 11.72 -4.20 2.38
N ILE A 173 12.27 -5.07 1.54
CA ILE A 173 13.70 -5.33 1.44
C ILE A 173 14.51 -4.04 1.18
N PRO A 174 14.23 -3.23 0.15
CA PRO A 174 15.02 -2.03 -0.12
C PRO A 174 14.95 -1.00 1.02
N ILE A 175 13.82 -0.91 1.71
CA ILE A 175 13.62 0.05 2.80
C ILE A 175 14.37 -0.39 4.06
N LEU A 176 14.33 -1.67 4.40
CA LEU A 176 15.02 -2.22 5.58
C LEU A 176 16.54 -2.23 5.42
N LEU A 177 17.03 -2.42 4.18
CA LEU A 177 18.46 -2.43 3.89
C LEU A 177 19.06 -1.03 3.70
N THR A 178 18.24 0.02 3.65
CA THR A 178 18.79 1.37 3.49
C THR A 178 19.46 1.85 4.78
N LYS A 179 20.69 2.36 4.64
CA LYS A 179 21.43 3.01 5.74
C LYS A 179 20.94 4.45 6.03
N ARG A 180 19.98 4.95 5.26
CA ARG A 180 19.48 6.32 5.36
C ARG A 180 18.52 6.47 6.52
N LYS A 181 18.80 7.43 7.42
CA LYS A 181 17.91 7.74 8.53
C LYS A 181 16.57 8.26 8.00
N PRO A 182 15.44 7.76 8.51
CA PRO A 182 14.13 8.32 8.23
C PRO A 182 14.00 9.72 8.82
N PRO A 183 13.08 10.55 8.32
CA PRO A 183 12.80 11.85 8.92
C PRO A 183 12.31 11.71 10.37
N THR A 184 12.56 12.72 11.18
CA THR A 184 11.88 12.87 12.47
C THR A 184 10.50 13.47 12.20
N PHE A 185 9.45 12.76 12.58
CA PHE A 185 8.08 13.24 12.41
C PHE A 185 7.85 14.44 13.33
N LYS A 186 7.78 15.64 12.76
CA LYS A 186 7.33 16.82 13.49
C LYS A 186 5.81 16.83 13.51
N LYS A 187 5.20 16.64 14.66
CA LYS A 187 3.76 16.83 14.84
C LYS A 187 3.48 18.31 14.55
N THR A 188 2.77 18.59 13.46
CA THR A 188 2.23 19.92 13.25
C THR A 188 1.22 20.14 14.37
N SER A 189 1.52 21.08 15.29
CA SER A 189 0.55 21.51 16.30
C SER A 189 -0.69 21.97 15.52
N SER A 190 -1.80 21.29 15.74
CA SER A 190 -3.11 21.75 15.30
C SER A 190 -3.34 23.15 15.84
N ILE A 191 -3.51 24.09 14.94
CA ILE A 191 -4.05 25.40 15.25
C ILE A 191 -5.50 25.20 15.70
#